data_2a25a505859884dd95b325c9f25667e9
#
_entry.id   2a25a505859884dd95b325c9f25667e9
#
_cell.length_a   1.000
_cell.length_b   1.000
_cell.length_c   1.000
_cell.angle_alpha   90.00
_cell.angle_beta   90.00
_cell.angle_gamma   90.00
#
_symmetry.space_group_name_H-M   'P 1'
#
loop_
_entity.id
_entity.type
_entity.pdbx_description
1 polymer ?
#
loop_
_entity_poly.entity_id
_entity_poly.type
_entity_poly.pdbx_seq_one_letter_code
_entity_poly.pdbx_strand_id
1 'polypeptide(L)'
;AAAHPATFIIFDLLGGEAGKSLLKVPLRERRIALEKFAARNLKSTRAIKLSPVTTSLVQAKKWFEKVGGNLDGIIGKRLDAAYASGERTEMVKVKNIRTADCVVGGFRYASGSKLIGSLLLGLYDDDRLLHHVGFTSAFKTTDKRALTKKFEALRKPPGFTGNAPGGPSRWSTERSGEWEPVDPKVVVEVTYDHFTGDRFRHGTKIVRW
;
A
#
# COMPACT_ATOMS: atom_id res chain seq x y z
N ALA A 1 -2.94 -24.24 5.84
CA ALA A 1 -1.99 -24.17 4.71
C ALA A 1 -2.59 -24.82 3.44
N ALA A 2 -3.30 -25.95 3.53
CA ALA A 2 -3.88 -26.60 2.34
C ALA A 2 -4.97 -25.77 1.64
N ALA A 3 -5.80 -25.03 2.39
CA ALA A 3 -6.88 -24.20 1.85
C ALA A 3 -6.39 -22.91 1.16
N HIS A 4 -5.20 -22.43 1.51
CA HIS A 4 -4.60 -21.23 0.93
C HIS A 4 -3.11 -21.45 0.68
N PRO A 5 -2.73 -22.14 -0.41
CA PRO A 5 -1.35 -22.45 -0.72
C PRO A 5 -0.59 -21.18 -1.09
N ALA A 6 0.54 -20.92 -0.43
CA ALA A 6 1.45 -19.85 -0.78
C ALA A 6 2.28 -20.23 -2.01
N THR A 7 2.54 -19.26 -2.88
CA THR A 7 3.48 -19.41 -4.00
C THR A 7 4.70 -18.52 -3.73
N PHE A 8 5.89 -19.08 -3.81
CA PHE A 8 7.15 -18.36 -3.73
C PHE A 8 7.56 -17.91 -5.13
N ILE A 9 7.71 -16.60 -5.33
CA ILE A 9 8.08 -16.02 -6.63
C ILE A 9 9.53 -15.58 -6.58
N ILE A 10 10.40 -16.27 -7.32
CA ILE A 10 11.82 -15.93 -7.42
C ILE A 10 12.05 -14.90 -8.54
N PHE A 11 12.88 -13.90 -8.27
CA PHE A 11 13.08 -12.77 -9.18
C PHE A 11 14.55 -12.35 -9.35
N ASP A 12 15.47 -12.92 -8.57
CA ASP A 12 16.93 -12.71 -8.69
C ASP A 12 17.68 -13.94 -8.20
N LEU A 13 18.94 -14.08 -8.58
CA LEU A 13 19.86 -15.13 -8.15
C LEU A 13 21.15 -14.50 -7.65
N LEU A 14 21.42 -14.64 -6.34
CA LEU A 14 22.57 -14.01 -5.68
C LEU A 14 23.71 -14.98 -5.39
N GLY A 15 23.44 -16.28 -5.44
CA GLY A 15 24.40 -17.36 -5.32
C GLY A 15 24.35 -18.27 -6.55
N GLY A 16 25.49 -18.51 -7.17
CA GLY A 16 25.64 -19.42 -8.29
C GLY A 16 26.07 -20.83 -7.87
N GLU A 17 26.46 -21.63 -8.85
CA GLU A 17 27.01 -22.98 -8.63
C GLU A 17 28.27 -22.93 -7.74
N ALA A 18 28.45 -23.94 -6.92
CA ALA A 18 29.54 -24.05 -5.94
C ALA A 18 29.67 -22.88 -4.97
N GLY A 19 28.55 -22.19 -4.66
CA GLY A 19 28.55 -21.08 -3.71
C GLY A 19 29.14 -19.76 -4.25
N LYS A 20 29.41 -19.65 -5.55
CA LYS A 20 29.95 -18.43 -6.16
C LYS A 20 28.96 -17.26 -5.98
N SER A 21 29.42 -16.16 -5.34
CA SER A 21 28.63 -14.94 -5.19
C SER A 21 28.38 -14.28 -6.55
N LEU A 22 27.12 -13.90 -6.80
CA LEU A 22 26.71 -13.15 -7.98
C LEU A 22 26.35 -11.68 -7.67
N LEU A 23 26.59 -11.21 -6.47
CA LEU A 23 26.22 -9.85 -6.03
C LEU A 23 26.83 -8.75 -6.90
N LYS A 24 28.06 -8.93 -7.36
CA LYS A 24 28.77 -7.96 -8.23
C LYS A 24 28.49 -8.17 -9.73
N VAL A 25 27.74 -9.20 -10.09
CA VAL A 25 27.41 -9.53 -11.48
C VAL A 25 26.25 -8.66 -11.95
N PRO A 26 26.24 -8.14 -13.19
CA PRO A 26 25.10 -7.38 -13.74
C PRO A 26 23.79 -8.17 -13.72
N LEU A 27 22.67 -7.47 -13.51
CA LEU A 27 21.35 -8.10 -13.44
C LEU A 27 21.03 -8.96 -14.68
N ARG A 28 21.42 -8.52 -15.88
CA ARG A 28 21.20 -9.27 -17.11
C ARG A 28 21.76 -10.69 -17.04
N GLU A 29 22.95 -10.84 -16.49
CA GLU A 29 23.63 -12.13 -16.35
C GLU A 29 23.04 -12.96 -15.21
N ARG A 30 22.74 -12.31 -14.06
CA ARG A 30 22.04 -12.96 -12.94
C ARG A 30 20.67 -13.50 -13.38
N ARG A 31 19.97 -12.77 -14.25
CA ARG A 31 18.67 -13.19 -14.77
C ARG A 31 18.80 -14.43 -15.66
N ILE A 32 19.78 -14.47 -16.56
CA ILE A 32 20.07 -15.65 -17.39
C ILE A 32 20.39 -16.87 -16.49
N ALA A 33 21.20 -16.65 -15.45
CA ALA A 33 21.54 -17.72 -14.50
C ALA A 33 20.30 -18.21 -13.73
N LEU A 34 19.41 -17.29 -13.30
CA LEU A 34 18.14 -17.60 -12.64
C LEU A 34 17.21 -18.42 -13.55
N GLU A 35 17.10 -18.07 -14.82
CA GLU A 35 16.27 -18.79 -15.80
C GLU A 35 16.78 -20.21 -16.03
N LYS A 36 18.11 -20.38 -16.16
CA LYS A 36 18.73 -21.69 -16.23
C LYS A 36 18.49 -22.52 -14.96
N PHE A 37 18.63 -21.92 -13.79
CA PHE A 37 18.33 -22.55 -12.51
C PHE A 37 16.85 -22.99 -12.43
N ALA A 38 15.94 -22.11 -12.80
CA ALA A 38 14.51 -22.41 -12.79
C ALA A 38 14.15 -23.54 -13.75
N ALA A 39 14.70 -23.52 -14.97
CA ALA A 39 14.49 -24.58 -15.97
C ALA A 39 14.99 -25.95 -15.52
N ARG A 40 16.06 -26.00 -14.73
CA ARG A 40 16.59 -27.26 -14.20
C ARG A 40 15.84 -27.78 -12.99
N ASN A 41 15.48 -26.88 -12.06
CA ASN A 41 15.09 -27.27 -10.70
C ASN A 41 13.60 -27.09 -10.37
N LEU A 42 12.83 -26.31 -11.18
CA LEU A 42 11.45 -25.96 -10.83
C LEU A 42 10.36 -26.64 -11.65
N LYS A 43 10.73 -27.57 -12.53
CA LYS A 43 9.77 -28.25 -13.44
C LYS A 43 8.66 -29.03 -12.70
N SER A 44 8.97 -29.58 -11.54
CA SER A 44 8.07 -30.46 -10.78
C SER A 44 7.30 -29.74 -9.66
N THR A 45 7.55 -28.48 -9.41
CA THR A 45 6.89 -27.74 -8.30
C THR A 45 5.97 -26.64 -8.79
N ARG A 46 4.77 -26.58 -8.20
CA ARG A 46 3.81 -25.48 -8.38
C ARG A 46 3.96 -24.40 -7.30
N ALA A 47 4.69 -24.69 -6.23
CA ALA A 47 4.86 -23.79 -5.10
C ALA A 47 5.88 -22.67 -5.35
N ILE A 48 6.77 -22.86 -6.33
CA ILE A 48 7.81 -21.87 -6.70
C ILE A 48 7.62 -21.49 -8.15
N LYS A 49 7.63 -20.19 -8.44
CA LYS A 49 7.49 -19.65 -9.81
C LYS A 49 8.56 -18.62 -10.10
N LEU A 50 9.03 -18.61 -11.35
CA LEU A 50 9.88 -17.54 -11.85
C LEU A 50 9.02 -16.29 -12.08
N SER A 51 9.50 -15.12 -11.63
CA SER A 51 8.84 -13.85 -11.91
C SER A 51 8.85 -13.57 -13.42
N PRO A 52 7.75 -13.05 -13.99
CA PRO A 52 7.76 -12.56 -15.36
C PRO A 52 8.72 -11.38 -15.50
N VAL A 53 9.34 -11.24 -16.68
CA VAL A 53 10.24 -10.15 -17.02
C VAL A 53 9.98 -9.70 -18.46
N THR A 54 10.19 -8.42 -18.72
CA THR A 54 10.17 -7.87 -20.07
C THR A 54 11.10 -6.67 -20.17
N THR A 55 11.69 -6.47 -21.35
CA THR A 55 12.39 -5.24 -21.74
C THR A 55 11.53 -4.36 -22.64
N SER A 56 10.35 -4.84 -23.03
CA SER A 56 9.40 -4.10 -23.85
C SER A 56 8.57 -3.14 -23.00
N LEU A 57 8.67 -1.83 -23.28
CA LEU A 57 7.84 -0.81 -22.63
C LEU A 57 6.34 -1.04 -22.90
N VAL A 58 5.98 -1.51 -24.09
CA VAL A 58 4.58 -1.82 -24.44
C VAL A 58 4.05 -2.94 -23.55
N GLN A 59 4.82 -4.00 -23.35
CA GLN A 59 4.42 -5.10 -22.47
C GLN A 59 4.37 -4.66 -21.00
N ALA A 60 5.31 -3.83 -20.55
CA ALA A 60 5.31 -3.29 -19.19
C ALA A 60 4.07 -2.40 -18.93
N LYS A 61 3.67 -1.57 -19.90
CA LYS A 61 2.42 -0.79 -19.82
C LYS A 61 1.18 -1.69 -19.73
N LYS A 62 1.10 -2.72 -20.57
CA LYS A 62 -0.01 -3.71 -20.50
C LYS A 62 -0.07 -4.42 -19.14
N TRP A 63 1.08 -4.72 -18.52
CA TRP A 63 1.09 -5.27 -17.18
C TRP A 63 0.62 -4.25 -16.15
N PHE A 64 1.08 -3.00 -16.27
CA PHE A 64 0.68 -1.92 -15.37
C PHE A 64 -0.82 -1.61 -15.42
N GLU A 65 -1.43 -1.63 -16.61
CA GLU A 65 -2.88 -1.46 -16.80
C GLU A 65 -3.69 -2.57 -16.12
N LYS A 66 -3.13 -3.79 -16.07
CA LYS A 66 -3.75 -4.95 -15.39
C LYS A 66 -3.46 -4.97 -13.88
N VAL A 67 -2.64 -4.04 -13.37
CA VAL A 67 -2.39 -3.91 -11.94
C VAL A 67 -3.67 -3.48 -11.23
N GLY A 68 -4.19 -4.39 -10.43
CA GLY A 68 -5.41 -4.18 -9.65
C GLY A 68 -5.58 -5.33 -8.66
N GLY A 69 -6.41 -5.15 -7.67
CA GLY A 69 -6.61 -6.16 -6.63
C GLY A 69 -5.34 -6.40 -5.81
N ASN A 70 -4.62 -7.48 -6.07
CA ASN A 70 -3.50 -7.92 -5.24
C ASN A 70 -2.11 -7.39 -5.64
N LEU A 71 -2.00 -6.60 -6.72
CA LEU A 71 -0.72 -6.07 -7.20
C LEU A 71 -0.65 -4.55 -7.06
N ASP A 72 0.43 -4.06 -6.43
CA ASP A 72 0.65 -2.62 -6.19
C ASP A 72 1.21 -1.88 -7.41
N GLY A 73 1.83 -2.59 -8.37
CA GLY A 73 2.53 -1.97 -9.49
C GLY A 73 3.59 -2.88 -10.12
N ILE A 74 4.54 -2.29 -10.80
CA ILE A 74 5.67 -2.97 -11.44
C ILE A 74 7.00 -2.47 -10.91
N ILE A 75 8.06 -3.29 -11.03
CA ILE A 75 9.43 -2.94 -10.65
C ILE A 75 10.27 -2.84 -11.91
N GLY A 76 10.78 -1.63 -12.19
CA GLY A 76 11.85 -1.42 -13.18
C GLY A 76 13.20 -1.61 -12.53
N LYS A 77 14.11 -2.35 -13.17
CA LYS A 77 15.48 -2.60 -12.70
C LYS A 77 16.48 -2.33 -13.80
N ARG A 78 17.62 -1.75 -13.46
CA ARG A 78 18.74 -1.57 -14.40
C ARG A 78 19.39 -2.90 -14.71
N LEU A 79 19.52 -3.22 -16.00
CA LEU A 79 20.07 -4.50 -16.46
C LEU A 79 21.59 -4.61 -16.28
N ASP A 80 22.29 -3.49 -16.29
CA ASP A 80 23.74 -3.37 -16.16
C ASP A 80 24.22 -3.26 -14.69
N ALA A 81 23.30 -3.14 -13.75
CA ALA A 81 23.65 -2.91 -12.36
C ALA A 81 23.96 -4.19 -11.58
N ALA A 82 24.94 -4.10 -10.68
CA ALA A 82 25.17 -5.07 -9.62
C ALA A 82 23.99 -5.08 -8.61
N TYR A 83 23.99 -6.02 -7.68
CA TYR A 83 22.99 -6.05 -6.61
C TYR A 83 23.33 -5.05 -5.52
N ALA A 84 22.57 -3.96 -5.44
CA ALA A 84 22.74 -2.92 -4.43
C ALA A 84 21.94 -3.26 -3.17
N SER A 85 22.56 -3.97 -2.23
CA SER A 85 21.92 -4.39 -0.98
C SER A 85 21.61 -3.21 -0.08
N GLY A 86 20.34 -3.07 0.36
CA GLY A 86 19.88 -1.98 1.23
C GLY A 86 19.65 -0.65 0.51
N GLU A 87 20.00 -0.53 -0.79
CA GLU A 87 19.84 0.68 -1.58
C GLU A 87 18.66 0.57 -2.56
N ARG A 88 18.23 1.73 -3.08
CA ARG A 88 17.12 1.83 -4.04
C ARG A 88 17.55 2.49 -5.35
N THR A 89 18.85 2.65 -5.57
CA THR A 89 19.43 3.37 -6.72
C THR A 89 19.24 2.64 -8.04
N GLU A 90 19.25 1.30 -8.01
CA GLU A 90 19.26 0.45 -9.20
C GLU A 90 17.89 -0.12 -9.56
N MET A 91 16.83 0.30 -8.83
CA MET A 91 15.46 -0.11 -9.10
C MET A 91 14.45 1.00 -8.83
N VAL A 92 13.34 0.97 -9.55
CA VAL A 92 12.20 1.90 -9.40
C VAL A 92 10.93 1.09 -9.21
N LYS A 93 10.16 1.38 -8.15
CA LYS A 93 8.79 0.86 -8.01
C LYS A 93 7.82 1.87 -8.63
N VAL A 94 7.14 1.47 -9.70
CA VAL A 94 6.06 2.23 -10.31
C VAL A 94 4.75 1.70 -9.76
N LYS A 95 4.10 2.50 -8.90
CA LYS A 95 2.83 2.13 -8.25
C LYS A 95 1.64 2.65 -9.04
N ASN A 96 0.55 1.88 -9.08
CA ASN A 96 -0.73 2.35 -9.57
C ASN A 96 -1.43 3.12 -8.44
N ILE A 97 -1.22 4.43 -8.41
CA ILE A 97 -1.86 5.33 -7.44
C ILE A 97 -3.25 5.70 -7.98
N ARG A 98 -4.26 5.52 -7.15
CA ARG A 98 -5.65 5.83 -7.43
C ARG A 98 -6.15 6.93 -6.51
N THR A 99 -7.29 7.51 -6.83
CA THR A 99 -7.98 8.46 -5.95
C THR A 99 -9.35 7.92 -5.56
N ALA A 100 -9.85 8.39 -4.43
CA ALA A 100 -11.21 8.16 -3.95
C ALA A 100 -11.69 9.40 -3.21
N ASP A 101 -12.97 9.73 -3.40
CA ASP A 101 -13.67 10.71 -2.60
C ASP A 101 -14.17 10.03 -1.31
N CYS A 102 -13.67 10.49 -0.18
CA CYS A 102 -13.99 9.95 1.13
C CYS A 102 -14.66 10.99 2.01
N VAL A 103 -15.62 10.55 2.79
CA VAL A 103 -16.26 11.39 3.81
C VAL A 103 -15.43 11.34 5.10
N VAL A 104 -15.22 12.48 5.73
CA VAL A 104 -14.60 12.53 7.05
C VAL A 104 -15.65 12.26 8.12
N GLY A 105 -15.58 11.11 8.77
CA GLY A 105 -16.49 10.70 9.84
C GLY A 105 -15.94 10.95 11.25
N GLY A 106 -14.65 11.28 11.37
CA GLY A 106 -14.01 11.55 12.65
C GLY A 106 -12.57 12.03 12.54
N PHE A 107 -11.94 12.29 13.67
CA PHE A 107 -10.51 12.62 13.74
C PHE A 107 -9.87 12.10 15.02
N ARG A 108 -8.55 12.07 15.03
CA ARG A 108 -7.74 11.82 16.23
C ARG A 108 -6.82 12.98 16.50
N TYR A 109 -6.60 13.28 17.76
CA TYR A 109 -5.53 14.19 18.16
C TYR A 109 -4.15 13.53 18.00
N ALA A 110 -3.14 14.33 17.75
CA ALA A 110 -1.75 13.86 17.75
C ALA A 110 -1.33 13.48 19.17
N SER A 111 -0.39 12.57 19.31
CA SER A 111 0.11 12.13 20.62
C SER A 111 0.61 13.31 21.44
N GLY A 112 0.12 13.43 22.70
CA GLY A 112 0.53 14.49 23.61
C GLY A 112 0.14 15.91 23.16
N SER A 113 -0.83 16.05 22.25
CA SER A 113 -1.21 17.34 21.66
C SER A 113 -2.73 17.47 21.56
N LYS A 114 -3.21 18.71 21.64
CA LYS A 114 -4.61 19.05 21.33
C LYS A 114 -4.81 19.38 19.84
N LEU A 115 -3.79 19.21 19.02
CA LEU A 115 -3.90 19.42 17.58
C LEU A 115 -4.24 18.11 16.86
N ILE A 116 -4.99 18.23 15.78
CA ILE A 116 -5.38 17.08 14.94
C ILE A 116 -4.15 16.33 14.43
N GLY A 117 -4.16 15.01 14.58
CA GLY A 117 -3.11 14.10 14.11
C GLY A 117 -3.50 13.33 12.86
N SER A 118 -4.78 12.97 12.76
CA SER A 118 -5.33 12.27 11.58
C SER A 118 -6.82 12.52 11.42
N LEU A 119 -7.28 12.50 10.17
CA LEU A 119 -8.70 12.42 9.81
C LEU A 119 -9.05 10.97 9.51
N LEU A 120 -10.20 10.54 9.97
CA LEU A 120 -10.74 9.22 9.76
C LEU A 120 -11.70 9.27 8.57
N LEU A 121 -11.46 8.41 7.60
CA LEU A 121 -12.10 8.42 6.30
C LEU A 121 -13.16 7.33 6.22
N GLY A 122 -14.27 7.64 5.61
CA GLY A 122 -15.37 6.73 5.38
C GLY A 122 -15.85 6.69 3.94
N LEU A 123 -16.46 5.58 3.60
CA LEU A 123 -17.24 5.39 2.38
C LEU A 123 -18.63 4.89 2.77
N TYR A 124 -19.66 5.36 2.05
CA TYR A 124 -20.99 4.84 2.18
C TYR A 124 -21.15 3.52 1.44
N ASP A 125 -21.88 2.58 2.03
CA ASP A 125 -22.38 1.39 1.34
C ASP A 125 -23.74 1.66 0.66
N ASP A 126 -24.32 0.62 0.07
CA ASP A 126 -25.61 0.69 -0.61
C ASP A 126 -26.79 0.97 0.35
N ASP A 127 -26.63 0.62 1.64
CA ASP A 127 -27.58 0.90 2.72
C ASP A 127 -27.40 2.30 3.32
N ARG A 128 -26.53 3.13 2.75
CA ARG A 128 -26.17 4.47 3.22
C ARG A 128 -25.54 4.50 4.60
N LEU A 129 -24.90 3.42 5.02
CA LEU A 129 -24.10 3.39 6.23
C LEU A 129 -22.68 3.85 5.94
N LEU A 130 -22.16 4.78 6.75
CA LEU A 130 -20.79 5.28 6.61
C LEU A 130 -19.83 4.35 7.36
N HIS A 131 -18.99 3.63 6.59
CA HIS A 131 -18.00 2.71 7.12
C HIS A 131 -16.63 3.35 7.15
N HIS A 132 -15.91 3.20 8.26
CA HIS A 132 -14.51 3.61 8.36
C HIS A 132 -13.62 2.75 7.48
N VAL A 133 -12.96 3.37 6.49
CA VAL A 133 -12.11 2.69 5.50
C VAL A 133 -10.61 3.02 5.62
N GLY A 134 -10.24 3.97 6.50
CA GLY A 134 -8.84 4.33 6.70
C GLY A 134 -8.68 5.74 7.26
N PHE A 135 -7.46 6.26 7.13
CA PHE A 135 -7.14 7.58 7.67
C PHE A 135 -6.12 8.31 6.80
N THR A 136 -6.05 9.63 6.99
CA THR A 136 -4.97 10.46 6.47
C THR A 136 -4.36 11.30 7.60
N SER A 137 -3.04 11.39 7.62
CA SER A 137 -2.28 12.24 8.55
C SER A 137 -1.34 13.21 7.81
N ALA A 138 -1.43 13.22 6.48
CA ALA A 138 -0.55 13.99 5.61
C ALA A 138 -1.06 15.43 5.45
N PHE A 139 -1.06 16.21 6.53
CA PHE A 139 -1.31 17.65 6.47
C PHE A 139 -0.05 18.45 6.78
N LYS A 140 0.04 19.65 6.24
CA LYS A 140 1.10 20.59 6.62
C LYS A 140 0.95 20.98 8.10
N THR A 141 2.06 21.11 8.79
CA THR A 141 2.06 21.51 10.22
C THR A 141 1.37 22.85 10.44
N THR A 142 1.51 23.77 9.49
CA THR A 142 0.86 25.09 9.49
C THR A 142 -0.66 25.02 9.50
N ASP A 143 -1.24 23.97 8.89
CA ASP A 143 -2.68 23.84 8.70
C ASP A 143 -3.36 23.18 9.89
N LYS A 144 -2.61 22.53 10.78
CA LYS A 144 -3.16 21.71 11.88
C LYS A 144 -4.06 22.51 12.83
N ARG A 145 -3.70 23.76 13.16
CA ARG A 145 -4.53 24.62 14.04
C ARG A 145 -5.88 24.93 13.41
N ALA A 146 -5.87 25.35 12.14
CA ALA A 146 -7.10 25.66 11.42
C ALA A 146 -7.98 24.42 11.24
N LEU A 147 -7.37 23.28 10.89
CA LEU A 147 -8.06 22.00 10.77
C LEU A 147 -8.67 21.56 12.12
N THR A 148 -7.91 21.70 13.22
CA THR A 148 -8.42 21.38 14.56
C THR A 148 -9.67 22.19 14.87
N LYS A 149 -9.60 23.52 14.74
CA LYS A 149 -10.76 24.41 14.97
C LYS A 149 -11.96 24.02 14.09
N LYS A 150 -11.70 23.73 12.79
CA LYS A 150 -12.75 23.31 11.85
C LYS A 150 -13.44 22.04 12.31
N PHE A 151 -12.69 20.99 12.64
CA PHE A 151 -13.25 19.68 12.96
C PHE A 151 -13.80 19.61 14.38
N GLU A 152 -13.26 20.35 15.34
CA GLU A 152 -13.87 20.50 16.66
C GLU A 152 -15.26 21.16 16.58
N ALA A 153 -15.43 22.14 15.71
CA ALA A 153 -16.74 22.78 15.47
C ALA A 153 -17.76 21.83 14.80
N LEU A 154 -17.28 20.78 14.15
CA LEU A 154 -18.12 19.76 13.49
C LEU A 154 -18.33 18.51 14.35
N ARG A 155 -17.84 18.48 15.61
CA ARG A 155 -18.02 17.30 16.49
C ARG A 155 -19.49 16.96 16.66
N LYS A 156 -19.84 15.73 16.29
CA LYS A 156 -21.22 15.24 16.37
C LYS A 156 -21.24 13.71 16.27
N PRO A 157 -21.74 13.00 17.28
CA PRO A 157 -22.01 11.57 17.21
C PRO A 157 -23.09 11.24 16.16
N PRO A 158 -23.08 10.05 15.55
CA PRO A 158 -22.10 8.98 15.75
C PRO A 158 -20.84 9.11 14.88
N GLY A 159 -20.76 10.03 13.92
CA GLY A 159 -19.74 10.10 12.89
C GLY A 159 -19.87 8.96 11.87
N PHE A 160 -19.43 7.77 12.22
CA PHE A 160 -19.65 6.55 11.42
C PHE A 160 -20.93 5.85 11.85
N THR A 161 -21.75 5.43 10.87
CA THR A 161 -23.03 4.74 11.07
C THR A 161 -22.94 3.24 10.79
N GLY A 162 -21.90 2.79 10.09
CA GLY A 162 -21.52 1.41 9.88
C GLY A 162 -20.34 0.99 10.76
N ASN A 163 -19.33 0.34 10.17
CA ASN A 163 -18.12 -0.05 10.90
C ASN A 163 -17.36 1.19 11.39
N ALA A 164 -17.15 1.30 12.70
CA ALA A 164 -16.42 2.39 13.33
C ALA A 164 -14.91 2.06 13.49
N PRO A 165 -14.06 3.08 13.73
CA PRO A 165 -12.66 2.86 14.11
C PRO A 165 -12.53 2.08 15.42
N GLY A 166 -11.45 1.32 15.60
CA GLY A 166 -11.15 0.59 16.85
C GLY A 166 -11.56 -0.87 16.86
N GLY A 167 -12.15 -1.38 15.78
CA GLY A 167 -12.41 -2.81 15.63
C GLY A 167 -11.12 -3.66 15.67
N PRO A 168 -11.21 -4.98 16.00
CA PRO A 168 -10.06 -5.85 16.12
C PRO A 168 -9.28 -5.91 14.80
N SER A 169 -7.99 -5.60 14.87
CA SER A 169 -7.08 -5.62 13.74
C SER A 169 -5.68 -5.97 14.24
N ARG A 170 -4.89 -6.65 13.42
CA ARG A 170 -3.49 -6.95 13.69
C ARG A 170 -2.66 -5.69 14.06
N TRP A 171 -3.13 -4.52 13.66
CA TRP A 171 -2.48 -3.22 13.84
C TRP A 171 -3.21 -2.32 14.84
N SER A 172 -4.27 -2.83 15.50
CA SER A 172 -4.96 -2.05 16.53
C SER A 172 -4.11 -1.93 17.79
N THR A 173 -4.07 -0.73 18.34
CA THR A 173 -3.54 -0.41 19.65
C THR A 173 -4.68 0.12 20.52
N GLU A 174 -4.51 0.25 21.83
CA GLU A 174 -5.50 0.87 22.72
C GLU A 174 -5.96 2.24 22.18
N ARG A 175 -5.04 3.03 21.64
CA ARG A 175 -5.33 4.32 21.00
C ARG A 175 -6.16 4.24 19.73
N SER A 176 -6.31 3.07 19.12
CA SER A 176 -7.14 2.92 17.91
C SER A 176 -8.61 3.18 18.16
N GLY A 177 -9.07 3.01 19.43
CA GLY A 177 -10.41 3.33 19.88
C GLY A 177 -10.63 4.80 20.27
N GLU A 178 -9.54 5.59 20.44
CA GLU A 178 -9.64 7.00 20.82
C GLU A 178 -9.82 7.86 19.56
N TRP A 179 -11.01 8.41 19.37
CA TRP A 179 -11.30 9.32 18.26
C TRP A 179 -12.53 10.16 18.55
N GLU A 180 -12.63 11.32 17.88
CA GLU A 180 -13.74 12.24 17.98
C GLU A 180 -14.64 12.13 16.76
N PRO A 181 -15.93 11.83 16.91
CA PRO A 181 -16.90 11.80 15.82
C PRO A 181 -17.20 13.20 15.28
N VAL A 182 -17.43 13.30 13.97
CA VAL A 182 -17.85 14.57 13.34
C VAL A 182 -19.07 14.37 12.47
N ASP A 183 -19.84 15.43 12.27
CA ASP A 183 -20.92 15.47 11.28
C ASP A 183 -20.33 15.20 9.88
N PRO A 184 -20.76 14.14 9.15
CA PRO A 184 -20.13 13.66 7.92
C PRO A 184 -20.43 14.55 6.70
N LYS A 185 -20.13 15.84 6.81
CA LYS A 185 -20.37 16.87 5.76
C LYS A 185 -19.13 17.20 4.92
N VAL A 186 -17.95 16.78 5.37
CA VAL A 186 -16.70 17.11 4.69
C VAL A 186 -16.27 15.94 3.85
N VAL A 187 -16.12 16.20 2.55
CA VAL A 187 -15.57 15.23 1.58
C VAL A 187 -14.14 15.64 1.22
N VAL A 188 -13.27 14.66 1.11
CA VAL A 188 -11.88 14.82 0.68
C VAL A 188 -11.54 13.80 -0.38
N GLU A 189 -10.91 14.25 -1.46
CA GLU A 189 -10.26 13.34 -2.39
C GLU A 189 -8.89 12.95 -1.85
N VAL A 190 -8.64 11.65 -1.78
CA VAL A 190 -7.37 11.11 -1.29
C VAL A 190 -6.74 10.18 -2.31
N THR A 191 -5.39 10.18 -2.36
CA THR A 191 -4.66 9.13 -3.08
C THR A 191 -4.51 7.90 -2.18
N TYR A 192 -4.59 6.72 -2.80
CA TYR A 192 -4.30 5.44 -2.16
C TYR A 192 -3.60 4.48 -3.14
N ASP A 193 -2.86 3.51 -2.63
CA ASP A 193 -2.16 2.51 -3.44
C ASP A 193 -2.88 1.16 -3.46
N HIS A 194 -3.54 0.79 -2.37
CA HIS A 194 -4.20 -0.51 -2.27
C HIS A 194 -5.41 -0.46 -1.34
N PHE A 195 -6.51 -1.09 -1.77
CA PHE A 195 -7.73 -1.30 -0.99
C PHE A 195 -7.93 -2.82 -0.84
N THR A 196 -7.95 -3.32 0.39
CA THR A 196 -8.08 -4.75 0.67
C THR A 196 -9.24 -4.99 1.63
N GLY A 197 -10.15 -5.85 1.22
CA GLY A 197 -11.41 -6.01 1.95
C GLY A 197 -12.18 -4.71 1.92
N ASP A 198 -12.40 -4.12 3.08
CA ASP A 198 -13.16 -2.90 3.31
C ASP A 198 -12.29 -1.69 3.73
N ARG A 199 -10.95 -1.74 3.57
CA ARG A 199 -10.04 -0.72 4.10
C ARG A 199 -8.84 -0.41 3.19
N PHE A 200 -8.38 0.84 3.24
CA PHE A 200 -7.08 1.22 2.72
C PHE A 200 -5.97 0.51 3.50
N ARG A 201 -5.06 -0.15 2.78
CA ARG A 201 -3.94 -0.89 3.39
C ARG A 201 -2.92 0.02 4.05
N HIS A 202 -2.71 1.20 3.50
CA HIS A 202 -1.76 2.20 3.99
C HIS A 202 -2.46 3.54 4.22
N GLY A 203 -1.78 4.47 4.91
CA GLY A 203 -2.26 5.84 5.05
C GLY A 203 -2.39 6.53 3.69
N THR A 204 -3.42 7.33 3.56
CA THR A 204 -3.74 8.07 2.34
C THR A 204 -3.18 9.49 2.38
N LYS A 205 -3.18 10.18 1.23
CA LYS A 205 -2.79 11.59 1.14
C LYS A 205 -3.93 12.41 0.52
N ILE A 206 -4.25 13.54 1.12
CA ILE A 206 -5.26 14.46 0.58
C ILE A 206 -4.74 15.09 -0.72
N VAL A 207 -5.57 15.05 -1.75
CA VAL A 207 -5.38 15.73 -3.03
C VAL A 207 -6.09 17.07 -3.00
N ARG A 208 -7.36 17.06 -2.58
CA ARG A 208 -8.22 18.25 -2.46
C ARG A 208 -9.34 18.05 -1.44
N TRP A 209 -9.92 19.17 -1.05
CA TRP A 209 -11.08 19.25 -0.16
C TRP A 209 -12.35 19.43 -1.00
#